data_6dddedd5e44a57a4dff7687ba9bbb972
#
_entry.id   6dddedd5e44a57a4dff7687ba9bbb972
#
_cell.length_a   1.000
_cell.length_b   1.000
_cell.length_c   1.000
_cell.angle_alpha   90.00
_cell.angle_beta   90.00
_cell.angle_gamma   90.00
#
_symmetry.space_group_name_H-M   'P 1'
#
loop_
_entity.id
_entity.type
_entity.pdbx_description
1 polymer ?
#
loop_
_entity_poly.entity_id
_entity_poly.type
_entity_poly.pdbx_seq_one_letter_code
_entity_poly.pdbx_strand_id
1 'polypeptide(L)'
;MVNRVYSSNFSTYIEALIQQKRALGYPYEESERILTDFDRFCLNQFPTEHTLTKELGLAWAVRRATEGVSTFRNRMMPVRELARHLNRLGSEAYLIPVDLTPKAARYVPHIYTTEELRIFFDVLDRISPKKNFPIRHFVIPTFFRLIYCCGLQGPYCSAGGRSVGVMPTLPYGSLPNHARQRAVFP
;
A
#
# COMPACT_ATOMS: atom_id res chain seq x y z
N MET A 1 -10.43 10.31 14.23
CA MET A 1 -9.92 8.95 14.52
C MET A 1 -11.11 8.08 14.86
N VAL A 2 -11.35 7.01 14.13
CA VAL A 2 -12.41 6.04 14.44
C VAL A 2 -11.85 5.16 15.55
N ASN A 3 -12.46 5.24 16.76
CA ASN A 3 -12.09 4.37 17.87
C ASN A 3 -12.71 3.00 17.58
N ARG A 4 -11.90 2.01 17.18
CA ARG A 4 -12.37 0.65 16.92
C ARG A 4 -12.29 -0.15 18.21
N VAL A 5 -13.33 -0.92 18.49
CA VAL A 5 -13.41 -1.78 19.67
C VAL A 5 -12.99 -3.20 19.26
N TYR A 6 -12.06 -3.76 20.00
CA TYR A 6 -11.60 -5.15 19.87
C TYR A 6 -12.19 -5.97 21.02
N SER A 7 -12.57 -7.20 20.77
CA SER A 7 -13.31 -8.03 21.74
C SER A 7 -12.74 -9.44 21.89
N SER A 8 -11.77 -9.86 21.05
CA SER A 8 -11.11 -11.16 21.19
C SER A 8 -10.05 -11.15 22.29
N ASN A 9 -9.52 -12.33 22.60
CA ASN A 9 -8.39 -12.49 23.53
C ASN A 9 -7.11 -11.78 23.05
N PHE A 10 -7.08 -11.33 21.80
CA PHE A 10 -5.97 -10.57 21.21
C PHE A 10 -6.13 -9.05 21.32
N SER A 11 -7.26 -8.55 21.84
CA SER A 11 -7.61 -7.13 21.88
C SER A 11 -6.49 -6.24 22.44
N THR A 12 -5.99 -6.56 23.63
CA THR A 12 -4.92 -5.81 24.30
C THR A 12 -3.64 -5.76 23.46
N TYR A 13 -3.28 -6.86 22.82
CA TYR A 13 -2.06 -6.95 21.98
C TYR A 13 -2.22 -6.18 20.67
N ILE A 14 -3.39 -6.20 20.07
CA ILE A 14 -3.72 -5.43 18.86
C ILE A 14 -3.63 -3.94 19.16
N GLU A 15 -4.24 -3.48 20.26
CA GLU A 15 -4.19 -2.08 20.68
C GLU A 15 -2.76 -1.62 20.96
N ALA A 16 -1.98 -2.42 21.70
CA ALA A 16 -0.59 -2.11 22.00
C ALA A 16 0.26 -2.00 20.71
N LEU A 17 0.07 -2.91 19.75
CA LEU A 17 0.76 -2.88 18.47
C LEU A 17 0.41 -1.61 17.67
N ILE A 18 -0.87 -1.25 17.60
CA ILE A 18 -1.34 -0.05 16.90
C ILE A 18 -0.78 1.21 17.53
N GLN A 19 -0.82 1.31 18.87
CA GLN A 19 -0.25 2.44 19.60
C GLN A 19 1.25 2.56 19.35
N GLN A 20 2.00 1.45 19.39
CA GLN A 20 3.42 1.42 19.08
C GLN A 20 3.70 1.95 17.67
N LYS A 21 2.93 1.50 16.66
CA LYS A 21 3.10 1.94 15.26
C LYS A 21 2.80 3.42 15.10
N ARG A 22 1.75 3.91 15.73
CA ARG A 22 1.38 5.34 15.70
C ARG A 22 2.42 6.22 16.41
N ALA A 23 2.97 5.76 17.53
CA ALA A 23 4.05 6.45 18.23
C ALA A 23 5.33 6.57 17.36
N LEU A 24 5.56 5.63 16.44
CA LEU A 24 6.64 5.67 15.46
C LEU A 24 6.30 6.51 14.20
N GLY A 25 5.14 7.18 14.18
CA GLY A 25 4.74 8.06 13.08
C GLY A 25 4.03 7.37 11.91
N TYR A 26 3.69 6.08 12.00
CA TYR A 26 2.91 5.38 10.97
C TYR A 26 1.41 5.61 11.18
N PRO A 27 0.63 6.04 10.15
CA PRO A 27 -0.83 6.18 10.25
C PRO A 27 -1.52 4.86 10.59
N TYR A 28 -1.06 3.75 10.02
CA TYR A 28 -1.46 2.35 10.27
C TYR A 28 -2.96 2.04 10.09
N GLU A 29 -3.72 2.90 9.40
CA GLU A 29 -5.18 2.80 9.27
C GLU A 29 -5.66 1.54 8.55
N GLU A 30 -5.02 1.19 7.43
CA GLU A 30 -5.39 0.00 6.66
C GLU A 30 -5.04 -1.29 7.42
N SER A 31 -3.89 -1.32 8.08
CA SER A 31 -3.49 -2.44 8.94
C SER A 31 -4.42 -2.59 10.14
N GLU A 32 -4.88 -1.50 10.73
CA GLU A 32 -5.87 -1.49 11.81
C GLU A 32 -7.21 -2.06 11.32
N ARG A 33 -7.65 -1.73 10.10
CA ARG A 33 -8.85 -2.31 9.50
C ARG A 33 -8.73 -3.84 9.39
N ILE A 34 -7.58 -4.31 8.90
CA ILE A 34 -7.31 -5.75 8.76
C ILE A 34 -7.25 -6.44 10.13
N LEU A 35 -6.64 -5.80 11.13
CA LEU A 35 -6.60 -6.34 12.50
C LEU A 35 -7.99 -6.37 13.15
N THR A 36 -8.88 -5.42 12.83
CA THR A 36 -10.28 -5.47 13.27
C THR A 36 -11.02 -6.66 12.66
N ASP A 37 -10.80 -6.94 11.37
CA ASP A 37 -11.37 -8.12 10.71
C ASP A 37 -10.79 -9.42 11.29
N PHE A 38 -9.51 -9.42 11.67
CA PHE A 38 -8.86 -10.55 12.33
C PHE A 38 -9.39 -10.78 13.74
N ASP A 39 -9.59 -9.74 14.53
CA ASP A 39 -10.18 -9.80 15.86
C ASP A 39 -11.57 -10.45 15.82
N ARG A 40 -12.42 -10.00 14.88
CA ARG A 40 -13.75 -10.55 14.66
C ARG A 40 -13.70 -12.02 14.22
N PHE A 41 -12.73 -12.38 13.37
CA PHE A 41 -12.49 -13.75 12.95
C PHE A 41 -12.12 -14.65 14.14
N CYS A 42 -11.19 -14.19 14.98
CA CYS A 42 -10.78 -14.92 16.20
C CYS A 42 -11.97 -15.11 17.16
N LEU A 43 -12.75 -14.08 17.40
CA LEU A 43 -13.92 -14.14 18.27
C LEU A 43 -14.93 -15.19 17.79
N ASN A 44 -15.15 -15.29 16.47
CA ASN A 44 -16.17 -16.17 15.90
C ASN A 44 -15.70 -17.63 15.76
N GLN A 45 -14.45 -17.87 15.41
CA GLN A 45 -13.94 -19.20 15.07
C GLN A 45 -13.00 -19.79 16.12
N PHE A 46 -12.32 -18.95 16.90
CA PHE A 46 -11.31 -19.36 17.85
C PHE A 46 -11.46 -18.61 19.20
N PRO A 47 -12.64 -18.63 19.85
CA PRO A 47 -12.92 -17.81 21.04
C PRO A 47 -12.08 -18.21 22.27
N THR A 48 -11.55 -19.42 22.32
CA THR A 48 -10.76 -19.95 23.43
C THR A 48 -9.26 -19.74 23.28
N GLU A 49 -8.80 -19.37 22.09
CA GLU A 49 -7.37 -19.19 21.82
C GLU A 49 -6.83 -17.88 22.41
N HIS A 50 -5.73 -17.98 23.16
CA HIS A 50 -5.02 -16.84 23.77
C HIS A 50 -3.69 -16.54 23.08
N THR A 51 -3.25 -17.43 22.19
CA THR A 51 -2.05 -17.23 21.38
C THR A 51 -2.34 -17.54 19.91
N LEU A 52 -1.52 -17.06 19.02
CA LEU A 52 -1.68 -17.32 17.59
C LEU A 52 -1.14 -18.71 17.27
N THR A 53 -2.03 -19.71 17.29
CA THR A 53 -1.70 -21.09 16.96
C THR A 53 -1.51 -21.29 15.45
N LYS A 54 -0.90 -22.41 15.08
CA LYS A 54 -0.72 -22.76 13.65
C LYS A 54 -2.06 -22.94 12.95
N GLU A 55 -3.02 -23.57 13.61
CA GLU A 55 -4.38 -23.82 13.12
C GLU A 55 -5.09 -22.50 12.82
N LEU A 56 -5.08 -21.55 13.77
CA LEU A 56 -5.65 -20.22 13.61
C LEU A 56 -4.96 -19.46 12.49
N GLY A 57 -3.63 -19.47 12.45
CA GLY A 57 -2.84 -18.81 11.41
C GLY A 57 -3.12 -19.33 10.01
N LEU A 58 -3.23 -20.66 9.85
CA LEU A 58 -3.56 -21.28 8.57
C LEU A 58 -5.02 -21.06 8.17
N ALA A 59 -5.97 -21.08 9.10
CA ALA A 59 -7.37 -20.78 8.86
C ALA A 59 -7.54 -19.33 8.34
N TRP A 60 -6.83 -18.37 8.95
CA TRP A 60 -6.79 -16.99 8.46
C TRP A 60 -6.14 -16.88 7.09
N ALA A 61 -5.14 -17.71 6.79
CA ALA A 61 -4.41 -17.74 5.53
C ALA A 61 -5.18 -18.40 4.37
N VAL A 62 -6.39 -18.88 4.57
CA VAL A 62 -7.24 -19.37 3.48
C VAL A 62 -7.59 -18.20 2.57
N ARG A 63 -7.22 -18.30 1.28
CA ARG A 63 -7.50 -17.26 0.28
C ARG A 63 -8.99 -17.22 -0.04
N ARG A 64 -9.60 -16.03 -0.01
CA ARG A 64 -10.99 -15.82 -0.38
C ARG A 64 -11.16 -15.92 -1.90
N ALA A 65 -12.30 -16.40 -2.38
CA ALA A 65 -12.52 -16.66 -3.81
C ALA A 65 -12.30 -15.43 -4.71
N THR A 66 -12.66 -14.24 -4.24
CA THR A 66 -12.52 -12.96 -4.96
C THR A 66 -11.26 -12.18 -4.61
N GLU A 67 -10.39 -12.75 -3.76
CA GLU A 67 -9.21 -12.05 -3.25
C GLU A 67 -8.04 -12.14 -4.24
N GLY A 68 -7.56 -10.97 -4.71
CA GLY A 68 -6.34 -10.89 -5.51
C GLY A 68 -5.08 -11.23 -4.70
N VAL A 69 -4.00 -11.63 -5.40
CA VAL A 69 -2.72 -12.01 -4.75
C VAL A 69 -2.17 -10.89 -3.88
N SER A 70 -2.22 -9.65 -4.35
CA SER A 70 -1.74 -8.49 -3.59
C SER A 70 -2.58 -8.21 -2.35
N THR A 71 -3.91 -8.31 -2.46
CA THR A 71 -4.85 -8.15 -1.34
C THR A 71 -4.63 -9.22 -0.29
N PHE A 72 -4.48 -10.48 -0.71
CA PHE A 72 -4.17 -11.59 0.17
C PHE A 72 -2.86 -11.36 0.94
N ARG A 73 -1.80 -10.95 0.23
CA ARG A 73 -0.52 -10.61 0.84
C ARG A 73 -0.64 -9.47 1.86
N ASN A 74 -1.36 -8.41 1.51
CA ASN A 74 -1.57 -7.26 2.39
C ASN A 74 -2.36 -7.65 3.65
N ARG A 75 -3.33 -8.58 3.52
CA ARG A 75 -4.09 -9.11 4.66
C ARG A 75 -3.23 -9.94 5.63
N MET A 76 -2.19 -10.61 5.13
CA MET A 76 -1.29 -11.40 5.97
C MET A 76 -0.28 -10.55 6.75
N MET A 77 0.10 -9.39 6.24
CA MET A 77 1.17 -8.57 6.82
C MET A 77 0.90 -8.12 8.27
N PRO A 78 -0.27 -7.52 8.61
CA PRO A 78 -0.54 -7.06 9.97
C PRO A 78 -0.62 -8.21 10.98
N VAL A 79 -1.13 -9.37 10.58
CA VAL A 79 -1.22 -10.56 11.44
C VAL A 79 0.16 -11.14 11.73
N ARG A 80 1.07 -11.14 10.73
CA ARG A 80 2.48 -11.51 10.96
C ARG A 80 3.18 -10.53 11.91
N GLU A 81 2.87 -9.23 11.81
CA GLU A 81 3.41 -8.24 12.74
C GLU A 81 2.88 -8.45 14.15
N LEU A 82 1.60 -8.79 14.30
CA LEU A 82 1.00 -9.15 15.58
C LEU A 82 1.68 -10.39 16.17
N ALA A 83 1.91 -11.43 15.37
CA ALA A 83 2.64 -12.63 15.82
C ALA A 83 4.07 -12.31 16.31
N ARG A 84 4.79 -11.44 15.57
CA ARG A 84 6.12 -10.97 16.03
C ARG A 84 6.03 -10.15 17.32
N HIS A 85 4.98 -9.35 17.48
CA HIS A 85 4.76 -8.58 18.70
C HIS A 85 4.50 -9.50 19.89
N LEU A 86 3.64 -10.51 19.74
CA LEU A 86 3.38 -11.54 20.74
C LEU A 86 4.67 -12.28 21.15
N ASN A 87 5.48 -12.70 20.16
CA ASN A 87 6.74 -13.40 20.44
C ASN A 87 7.76 -12.54 21.19
N ARG A 88 7.77 -11.22 20.96
CA ARG A 88 8.61 -10.28 21.75
C ARG A 88 8.13 -10.15 23.20
N LEU A 89 6.86 -10.40 23.46
CA LEU A 89 6.27 -10.40 24.80
C LEU A 89 6.40 -11.75 25.50
N GLY A 90 7.07 -12.74 24.88
CA GLY A 90 7.32 -14.05 25.44
C GLY A 90 6.24 -15.10 25.14
N SER A 91 5.28 -14.79 24.25
CA SER A 91 4.30 -15.77 23.77
C SER A 91 4.87 -16.57 22.61
N GLU A 92 4.56 -17.88 22.53
CA GLU A 92 4.94 -18.72 21.38
C GLU A 92 3.89 -18.61 20.26
N ALA A 93 3.84 -17.47 19.58
CA ALA A 93 2.91 -17.24 18.49
C ALA A 93 3.46 -17.81 17.16
N TYR A 94 2.62 -18.50 16.43
CA TYR A 94 2.95 -19.04 15.11
C TYR A 94 3.13 -17.92 14.09
N LEU A 95 4.29 -17.89 13.45
CA LEU A 95 4.58 -16.96 12.36
C LEU A 95 4.11 -17.53 11.03
N ILE A 96 3.05 -16.98 10.47
CA ILE A 96 2.56 -17.39 9.15
C ILE A 96 3.70 -17.23 8.12
N PRO A 97 4.12 -18.29 7.42
CA PRO A 97 5.23 -18.23 6.47
C PRO A 97 4.96 -17.24 5.32
N VAL A 98 6.02 -16.58 4.86
CA VAL A 98 5.91 -15.62 3.74
C VAL A 98 5.57 -16.35 2.44
N ASP A 99 6.04 -17.57 2.29
CA ASP A 99 5.89 -18.40 1.07
C ASP A 99 4.46 -18.89 0.85
N LEU A 100 3.59 -18.84 1.85
CA LEU A 100 2.16 -19.12 1.67
C LEU A 100 1.48 -18.07 0.76
N THR A 101 2.08 -16.90 0.61
CA THR A 101 1.54 -15.88 -0.31
C THR A 101 2.23 -16.03 -1.67
N PRO A 102 1.48 -16.31 -2.75
CA PRO A 102 2.07 -16.37 -4.08
C PRO A 102 2.80 -15.07 -4.40
N LYS A 103 3.92 -15.17 -5.12
CA LYS A 103 4.57 -13.97 -5.65
C LYS A 103 3.64 -13.37 -6.70
N ALA A 104 3.25 -12.12 -6.51
CA ALA A 104 2.56 -11.38 -7.57
C ALA A 104 3.48 -11.28 -8.79
N ALA A 105 2.93 -11.47 -9.98
CA ALA A 105 3.66 -11.22 -11.20
C ALA A 105 4.21 -9.78 -11.15
N ARG A 106 5.51 -9.65 -11.42
CA ARG A 106 6.14 -8.33 -11.44
C ARG A 106 5.58 -7.56 -12.62
N TYR A 107 4.91 -6.44 -12.32
CA TYR A 107 4.48 -5.54 -13.38
C TYR A 107 5.71 -4.98 -14.09
N VAL A 108 5.77 -5.18 -15.40
CA VAL A 108 6.77 -4.55 -16.26
C VAL A 108 6.12 -3.29 -16.84
N PRO A 109 6.57 -2.09 -16.46
CA PRO A 109 6.02 -0.86 -17.01
C PRO A 109 6.22 -0.81 -18.53
N HIS A 110 5.20 -0.36 -19.26
CA HIS A 110 5.34 -0.02 -20.66
C HIS A 110 6.22 1.23 -20.78
N ILE A 111 7.27 1.13 -21.57
CA ILE A 111 8.14 2.26 -21.90
C ILE A 111 7.61 2.85 -23.20
N TYR A 112 7.03 4.03 -23.12
CA TYR A 112 6.46 4.71 -24.28
C TYR A 112 7.56 5.09 -25.29
N THR A 113 7.32 4.81 -26.55
CA THR A 113 8.14 5.28 -27.65
C THR A 113 7.91 6.78 -27.89
N THR A 114 8.83 7.44 -28.59
CA THR A 114 8.69 8.87 -28.93
C THR A 114 7.41 9.12 -29.74
N GLU A 115 7.04 8.20 -30.63
CA GLU A 115 5.83 8.33 -31.45
C GLU A 115 4.56 8.16 -30.62
N GLU A 116 4.52 7.21 -29.69
CA GLU A 116 3.39 7.07 -28.74
C GLU A 116 3.21 8.31 -27.88
N LEU A 117 4.31 8.90 -27.40
CA LEU A 117 4.28 10.14 -26.64
C LEU A 117 3.77 11.31 -27.48
N ARG A 118 4.21 11.42 -28.74
CA ARG A 118 3.73 12.44 -29.66
C ARG A 118 2.22 12.33 -29.86
N ILE A 119 1.73 11.14 -30.19
CA ILE A 119 0.29 10.87 -30.37
C ILE A 119 -0.48 11.20 -29.06
N PHE A 120 0.06 10.81 -27.92
CA PHE A 120 -0.56 11.09 -26.62
C PHE A 120 -0.72 12.58 -26.38
N PHE A 121 0.33 13.39 -26.61
CA PHE A 121 0.26 14.84 -26.42
C PHE A 121 -0.62 15.52 -27.47
N ASP A 122 -0.63 15.04 -28.71
CA ASP A 122 -1.54 15.52 -29.75
C ASP A 122 -3.02 15.32 -29.38
N VAL A 123 -3.36 14.18 -28.79
CA VAL A 123 -4.71 13.90 -28.29
C VAL A 123 -5.06 14.83 -27.12
N LEU A 124 -4.11 15.07 -26.21
CA LEU A 124 -4.32 15.99 -25.08
C LEU A 124 -4.59 17.43 -25.56
N ASP A 125 -3.92 17.88 -26.59
CA ASP A 125 -4.09 19.25 -27.14
C ASP A 125 -5.42 19.44 -27.87
N ARG A 126 -6.04 18.35 -28.33
CA ARG A 126 -7.37 18.36 -28.96
C ARG A 126 -8.54 18.25 -27.98
N ILE A 127 -8.28 18.24 -26.66
CA ILE A 127 -9.35 18.18 -25.66
C ILE A 127 -10.20 19.45 -25.74
N SER A 128 -11.49 19.26 -25.98
CA SER A 128 -12.46 20.38 -26.02
C SER A 128 -12.90 20.81 -24.61
N PRO A 129 -13.24 22.10 -24.43
CA PRO A 129 -13.84 22.58 -23.19
C PRO A 129 -15.16 21.90 -22.92
N LYS A 130 -15.47 21.62 -21.66
CA LYS A 130 -16.76 21.08 -21.20
C LYS A 130 -17.51 22.14 -20.41
N LYS A 131 -18.85 22.19 -20.56
CA LYS A 131 -19.74 23.13 -19.86
C LYS A 131 -19.48 23.14 -18.32
N ASN A 132 -19.29 21.97 -17.73
CA ASN A 132 -19.06 21.81 -16.29
C ASN A 132 -17.56 21.98 -15.89
N PHE A 133 -16.65 22.08 -16.85
CA PHE A 133 -15.21 22.22 -16.65
C PHE A 133 -14.59 23.04 -17.79
N PRO A 134 -14.84 24.35 -17.84
CA PRO A 134 -14.44 25.19 -18.98
C PRO A 134 -12.93 25.27 -19.19
N ILE A 135 -12.13 25.17 -18.13
CA ILE A 135 -10.65 25.25 -18.21
C ILE A 135 -9.96 23.89 -18.42
N ARG A 136 -10.73 22.78 -18.61
CA ARG A 136 -10.20 21.43 -18.72
C ARG A 136 -9.15 21.30 -19.83
N HIS A 137 -9.37 21.92 -20.94
CA HIS A 137 -8.52 21.87 -22.12
C HIS A 137 -7.15 22.57 -21.93
N PHE A 138 -7.00 23.38 -20.89
CA PHE A 138 -5.72 23.94 -20.47
C PHE A 138 -5.07 23.13 -19.36
N VAL A 139 -5.85 22.74 -18.35
CA VAL A 139 -5.34 22.08 -17.15
C VAL A 139 -4.79 20.68 -17.47
N ILE A 140 -5.53 19.87 -18.23
CA ILE A 140 -5.13 18.48 -18.49
C ILE A 140 -3.83 18.38 -19.31
N PRO A 141 -3.68 19.07 -20.45
CA PRO A 141 -2.43 19.03 -21.20
C PRO A 141 -1.23 19.55 -20.40
N THR A 142 -1.41 20.64 -19.66
CA THR A 142 -0.35 21.21 -18.82
C THR A 142 0.05 20.25 -17.70
N PHE A 143 -0.90 19.61 -17.05
CA PHE A 143 -0.65 18.64 -15.98
C PHE A 143 0.18 17.43 -16.47
N PHE A 144 -0.21 16.84 -17.60
CA PHE A 144 0.54 15.71 -18.15
C PHE A 144 1.93 16.10 -18.65
N ARG A 145 2.11 17.31 -19.21
CA ARG A 145 3.44 17.82 -19.57
C ARG A 145 4.32 18.01 -18.34
N LEU A 146 3.78 18.57 -17.26
CA LEU A 146 4.51 18.70 -16.00
C LEU A 146 4.94 17.33 -15.43
N ILE A 147 4.04 16.33 -15.44
CA ILE A 147 4.39 14.97 -15.02
C ILE A 147 5.54 14.43 -15.88
N TYR A 148 5.44 14.56 -17.20
CA TYR A 148 6.44 14.02 -18.12
C TYR A 148 7.78 14.76 -18.03
N CYS A 149 7.78 16.09 -18.05
CA CYS A 149 9.00 16.89 -18.04
C CYS A 149 9.69 16.93 -16.68
N CYS A 150 8.91 16.96 -15.59
CA CYS A 150 9.44 17.10 -14.22
C CYS A 150 9.54 15.78 -13.47
N GLY A 151 9.08 14.65 -14.04
CA GLY A 151 9.07 13.35 -13.38
C GLY A 151 8.23 13.33 -12.11
N LEU A 152 7.15 14.11 -12.05
CA LEU A 152 6.28 14.19 -10.88
C LEU A 152 5.59 12.85 -10.63
N GLN A 153 5.74 12.31 -9.43
CA GLN A 153 5.04 11.08 -9.03
C GLN A 153 3.68 11.40 -8.39
N GLY A 154 2.73 10.45 -8.50
CA GLY A 154 1.33 10.62 -8.09
C GLY A 154 1.06 11.28 -6.72
N PRO A 155 1.83 11.04 -5.65
CA PRO A 155 1.63 11.71 -4.37
C PRO A 155 1.74 13.24 -4.42
N TYR A 156 2.54 13.78 -5.34
CA TYR A 156 2.68 15.24 -5.53
C TYR A 156 1.55 15.86 -6.35
N CYS A 157 0.86 15.05 -7.14
CA CYS A 157 -0.26 15.51 -7.96
C CYS A 157 -1.58 15.57 -7.19
N SER A 158 -1.68 14.88 -6.06
CA SER A 158 -2.88 14.84 -5.21
C SER A 158 -2.83 15.80 -4.01
N ALA A 159 -1.76 16.61 -3.86
CA ALA A 159 -1.57 17.50 -2.72
C ALA A 159 -2.44 18.76 -2.76
N GLY A 160 -3.74 18.61 -3.00
CA GLY A 160 -4.77 19.59 -2.60
C GLY A 160 -5.17 19.48 -1.13
N GLY A 161 -4.56 18.63 -0.33
CA GLY A 161 -4.85 18.39 1.09
C GLY A 161 -3.61 18.02 1.87
N ARG A 162 -3.02 19.04 2.53
CA ARG A 162 -2.09 18.94 3.68
C ARG A 162 -1.55 17.55 4.03
N SER A 163 -0.34 17.24 3.56
CA SER A 163 0.71 16.64 4.39
C SER A 163 2.06 16.89 3.72
N VAL A 164 2.82 17.82 4.28
CA VAL A 164 4.25 17.94 4.02
C VAL A 164 4.91 16.76 4.77
N GLY A 165 4.88 15.59 4.16
CA GLY A 165 5.67 14.45 4.59
C GLY A 165 7.08 14.64 4.03
N VAL A 166 8.05 14.91 4.89
CA VAL A 166 9.48 14.85 4.57
C VAL A 166 9.76 13.48 3.95
N MET A 167 10.21 13.47 2.69
CA MET A 167 10.73 12.25 2.06
C MET A 167 11.87 11.70 2.90
N PRO A 168 11.90 10.38 3.19
CA PRO A 168 13.17 9.75 3.47
C PRO A 168 14.01 9.83 2.20
N THR A 169 15.10 10.55 2.24
CA THR A 169 16.18 10.51 1.25
C THR A 169 16.61 9.07 1.09
N LEU A 170 16.17 8.42 0.00
CA LEU A 170 16.75 7.15 -0.39
C LEU A 170 18.24 7.39 -0.66
N PRO A 171 19.14 6.60 -0.08
CA PRO A 171 20.57 6.74 -0.34
C PRO A 171 20.83 6.54 -1.84
N TYR A 172 21.55 7.47 -2.42
CA TYR A 172 21.93 7.58 -3.83
C TYR A 172 22.88 6.45 -4.24
N GLY A 173 22.47 5.20 -4.08
CA GLY A 173 23.37 4.06 -4.27
C GLY A 173 22.78 2.78 -4.85
N SER A 174 21.48 2.69 -5.09
CA SER A 174 20.84 1.41 -5.47
C SER A 174 20.14 1.39 -6.83
N LEU A 175 20.52 2.26 -7.76
CA LEU A 175 20.08 2.12 -9.14
C LEU A 175 21.16 1.37 -9.95
N PRO A 176 20.83 0.25 -10.60
CA PRO A 176 21.75 -0.41 -11.49
C PRO A 176 22.09 0.49 -12.69
N ASN A 177 23.36 0.44 -13.12
CA ASN A 177 24.03 1.33 -14.07
C ASN A 177 23.46 1.39 -15.50
N HIS A 178 22.28 0.87 -15.79
CA HIS A 178 21.70 0.82 -17.13
C HIS A 178 20.65 1.91 -17.45
N ALA A 179 20.40 2.86 -16.56
CA ALA A 179 19.45 3.95 -16.80
C ALA A 179 20.10 5.32 -17.07
N ARG A 180 21.39 5.36 -17.38
CA ARG A 180 22.09 6.58 -17.81
C ARG A 180 22.18 6.68 -19.35
N GLN A 181 21.08 6.66 -20.04
CA GLN A 181 21.05 7.27 -21.37
C GLN A 181 20.48 8.69 -21.20
N ARG A 182 21.39 9.65 -21.27
CA ARG A 182 21.04 11.08 -21.36
C ARG A 182 20.22 11.27 -22.62
N ALA A 183 18.98 11.73 -22.47
CA ALA A 183 18.25 12.35 -23.57
C ALA A 183 18.99 13.66 -23.89
N VAL A 184 19.81 13.63 -24.93
CA VAL A 184 20.34 14.84 -25.58
C VAL A 184 19.22 15.31 -26.49
N PHE A 185 18.61 16.43 -26.17
CA PHE A 185 17.71 17.13 -27.07
C PHE A 185 18.55 17.95 -28.06
N PRO A 186 18.19 17.96 -29.35
CA PRO A 186 18.73 18.94 -30.31
C PRO A 186 18.17 20.33 -30.05
#